data_e35a1140c58db4d8ebc0e99bf77ef0e2
#
_entry.id   e35a1140c58db4d8ebc0e99bf77ef0e2
#
_cell.length_a   1.000
_cell.length_b   1.000
_cell.length_c   1.000
_cell.angle_alpha   90.00
_cell.angle_beta   90.00
_cell.angle_gamma   90.00
#
_symmetry.space_group_name_H-M   'P 1'
#
loop_
_entity.id
_entity.type
_entity.pdbx_description
1 polymer ?
#
loop_
_entity_poly.entity_id
_entity_poly.type
_entity_poly.pdbx_seq_one_letter_code
_entity_poly.pdbx_strand_id
1 'polypeptide(L)'
;MNISPKKISDHQLEDQEFSINHQKLIDATIETIAKRGLGDTTIAQVAKKAMVSQGYANFRFKSKENLLLSSLKFLSDEYKNSWQRIFEDNNLDPVGRVIKIIENDFSGKIANRNKIAVWVSFY
;
A
#
# COMPACT_ATOMS: atom_id res chain seq x y z
N MET A 1 -25.76 -14.42 29.70
CA MET A 1 -24.57 -13.56 29.66
C MET A 1 -24.67 -12.61 28.50
N ASN A 2 -25.01 -11.36 28.76
CA ASN A 2 -25.10 -10.35 27.72
C ASN A 2 -23.70 -9.81 27.42
N ILE A 3 -23.14 -10.26 26.30
CA ILE A 3 -21.92 -9.64 25.78
C ILE A 3 -22.36 -8.39 24.99
N SER A 4 -22.28 -7.24 25.63
CA SER A 4 -22.49 -5.98 24.91
C SER A 4 -21.34 -5.79 23.92
N PRO A 5 -21.61 -5.47 22.64
CA PRO A 5 -20.54 -5.12 21.71
C PRO A 5 -19.75 -3.95 22.29
N LYS A 6 -18.43 -4.06 22.30
CA LYS A 6 -17.54 -3.00 22.72
C LYS A 6 -17.84 -1.76 21.90
N LYS A 7 -18.27 -0.67 22.54
CA LYS A 7 -18.37 0.62 21.86
C LYS A 7 -16.98 1.06 21.41
N ILE A 8 -16.83 1.26 20.13
CA ILE A 8 -15.62 1.87 19.56
C ILE A 8 -15.60 3.32 20.02
N SER A 9 -14.52 3.78 20.62
CA SER A 9 -14.35 5.17 21.02
C SER A 9 -14.26 6.08 19.79
N ASP A 10 -14.61 7.36 19.92
CA ASP A 10 -14.49 8.34 18.84
C ASP A 10 -13.07 8.42 18.31
N HIS A 11 -12.07 8.33 19.19
CA HIS A 11 -10.65 8.29 18.82
C HIS A 11 -10.29 7.06 17.96
N GLN A 12 -10.84 5.89 18.27
CA GLN A 12 -10.65 4.69 17.47
C GLN A 12 -11.31 4.79 16.09
N LEU A 13 -12.48 5.44 15.99
CA LEU A 13 -13.13 5.69 14.72
C LEU A 13 -12.32 6.66 13.85
N GLU A 14 -11.78 7.71 14.43
CA GLU A 14 -10.90 8.66 13.74
C GLU A 14 -9.64 7.97 13.22
N ASP A 15 -9.00 7.11 14.02
CA ASP A 15 -7.82 6.35 13.64
C ASP A 15 -8.14 5.37 12.50
N GLN A 16 -9.31 4.72 12.54
CA GLN A 16 -9.73 3.81 11.46
C GLN A 16 -9.99 4.57 10.16
N GLU A 17 -10.71 5.69 10.23
CA GLU A 17 -10.98 6.54 9.07
C GLU A 17 -9.68 7.07 8.45
N PHE A 18 -8.76 7.52 9.29
CA PHE A 18 -7.44 7.96 8.91
C PHE A 18 -6.66 6.85 8.17
N SER A 19 -6.67 5.64 8.70
CA SER A 19 -5.99 4.48 8.10
C SER A 19 -6.60 4.11 6.75
N ILE A 20 -7.94 4.10 6.63
CA ILE A 20 -8.65 3.80 5.39
C ILE A 20 -8.34 4.86 4.34
N ASN A 21 -8.38 6.14 4.69
CA ASN A 21 -8.10 7.23 3.75
C ASN A 21 -6.64 7.25 3.32
N HIS A 22 -5.71 6.92 4.22
CA HIS A 22 -4.29 6.75 3.89
C HIS A 22 -4.11 5.65 2.85
N GLN A 23 -4.72 4.48 3.06
CA GLN A 23 -4.63 3.36 2.11
C GLN A 23 -5.25 3.70 0.76
N LYS A 24 -6.39 4.38 0.73
CA LYS A 24 -7.01 4.85 -0.51
C LYS A 24 -6.09 5.77 -1.30
N LEU A 25 -5.39 6.68 -0.61
CA LEU A 25 -4.44 7.59 -1.25
C LEU A 25 -3.22 6.84 -1.80
N ILE A 26 -2.69 5.86 -1.08
CA ILE A 26 -1.58 5.03 -1.55
C ILE A 26 -2.00 4.21 -2.78
N ASP A 27 -3.15 3.54 -2.73
CA ASP A 27 -3.66 2.75 -3.86
C ASP A 27 -3.90 3.63 -5.10
N ALA A 28 -4.52 4.80 -4.91
CA ALA A 28 -4.74 5.76 -5.98
C ALA A 28 -3.43 6.29 -6.58
N THR A 29 -2.41 6.47 -5.74
CA THR A 29 -1.08 6.89 -6.20
C THR A 29 -0.45 5.83 -7.09
N ILE A 30 -0.47 4.57 -6.66
CA ILE A 30 0.05 3.44 -7.45
C ILE A 30 -0.63 3.37 -8.81
N GLU A 31 -1.95 3.44 -8.86
CA GLU A 31 -2.71 3.41 -10.10
C GLU A 31 -2.41 4.62 -11.00
N THR A 32 -2.27 5.80 -10.41
CA THR A 32 -1.97 7.03 -11.16
C THR A 32 -0.57 6.98 -11.76
N ILE A 33 0.43 6.55 -11.00
CA ILE A 33 1.80 6.37 -11.50
C ILE A 33 1.83 5.34 -12.61
N ALA A 34 1.15 4.22 -12.46
CA ALA A 34 1.10 3.15 -13.47
C ALA A 34 0.48 3.65 -14.77
N LYS A 35 -0.50 4.53 -14.71
CA LYS A 35 -1.21 5.06 -15.87
C LYS A 35 -0.50 6.26 -16.52
N ARG A 36 0.04 7.18 -15.72
CA ARG A 36 0.54 8.49 -16.18
C ARG A 36 2.05 8.65 -16.05
N GLY A 37 2.73 7.80 -15.27
CA GLY A 37 4.13 7.97 -14.92
C GLY A 37 4.35 8.92 -13.73
N LEU A 38 5.57 8.92 -13.21
CA LEU A 38 5.93 9.73 -12.04
C LEU A 38 5.79 11.23 -12.30
N GLY A 39 6.26 11.69 -13.48
CA GLY A 39 6.29 13.10 -13.81
C GLY A 39 4.91 13.74 -13.88
N ASP A 40 3.93 12.99 -14.38
CA ASP A 40 2.56 13.48 -14.62
C ASP A 40 1.59 13.16 -13.47
N THR A 41 2.07 12.56 -12.38
CA THR A 41 1.28 12.31 -11.19
C THR A 41 1.24 13.53 -10.30
N THR A 42 0.04 13.98 -9.92
CA THR A 42 -0.17 15.12 -9.01
C THR A 42 -1.01 14.71 -7.81
N ILE A 43 -0.86 15.44 -6.70
CA ILE A 43 -1.68 15.25 -5.50
C ILE A 43 -3.17 15.45 -5.82
N ALA A 44 -3.50 16.42 -6.65
CA ALA A 44 -4.88 16.69 -7.05
C ALA A 44 -5.52 15.49 -7.77
N GLN A 45 -4.80 14.86 -8.69
CA GLN A 45 -5.27 13.67 -9.42
C GLN A 45 -5.47 12.49 -8.47
N VAL A 46 -4.52 12.27 -7.57
CA VAL A 46 -4.58 11.18 -6.59
C VAL A 46 -5.75 11.38 -5.62
N ALA A 47 -5.93 12.59 -5.11
CA ALA A 47 -7.05 12.92 -4.23
C ALA A 47 -8.40 12.66 -4.90
N LYS A 48 -8.55 13.10 -6.15
CA LYS A 48 -9.77 12.87 -6.94
C LYS A 48 -10.04 11.38 -7.12
N LYS A 49 -9.03 10.61 -7.47
CA LYS A 49 -9.15 9.17 -7.66
C LYS A 49 -9.49 8.44 -6.36
N ALA A 50 -8.90 8.86 -5.26
CA ALA A 50 -9.15 8.31 -3.93
C ALA A 50 -10.49 8.78 -3.32
N MET A 51 -11.17 9.73 -3.98
CA MET A 51 -12.41 10.35 -3.50
C MET A 51 -12.25 11.02 -2.12
N VAL A 52 -11.11 11.67 -1.93
CA VAL A 52 -10.84 12.51 -0.76
C VAL A 52 -10.60 13.95 -1.21
N SER A 53 -10.73 14.91 -0.30
CA SER A 53 -10.45 16.30 -0.64
C SER A 53 -8.96 16.51 -0.92
N GLN A 54 -8.64 17.43 -1.82
CA GLN A 54 -7.26 17.81 -2.09
C GLN A 54 -6.59 18.41 -0.86
N GLY A 55 -7.34 19.17 -0.05
CA GLY A 55 -6.85 19.72 1.21
C GLY A 55 -6.43 18.64 2.20
N TYR A 56 -7.21 17.57 2.30
CA TYR A 56 -6.86 16.41 3.13
C TYR A 56 -5.59 15.72 2.63
N ALA A 57 -5.48 15.47 1.33
CA ALA A 57 -4.32 14.84 0.74
C ALA A 57 -3.05 15.69 0.93
N ASN A 58 -3.14 17.02 0.73
CA ASN A 58 -2.04 17.94 0.98
C ASN A 58 -1.63 17.97 2.45
N PHE A 59 -2.59 17.94 3.35
CA PHE A 59 -2.33 17.88 4.79
C PHE A 59 -1.60 16.60 5.19
N ARG A 60 -2.01 15.45 4.61
CA ARG A 60 -1.43 14.14 4.92
C ARG A 60 0.00 13.97 4.41
N PHE A 61 0.26 14.36 3.18
CA PHE A 61 1.54 14.07 2.52
C PHE A 61 2.41 15.30 2.35
N LYS A 62 1.85 16.51 2.43
CA LYS A 62 2.53 17.81 2.35
C LYS A 62 3.19 18.10 1.01
N SER A 63 3.74 17.11 0.31
CA SER A 63 4.38 17.27 -1.00
C SER A 63 4.16 16.04 -1.87
N LYS A 64 4.30 16.22 -3.19
CA LYS A 64 4.28 15.12 -4.16
C LYS A 64 5.38 14.10 -3.85
N GLU A 65 6.57 14.55 -3.51
CA GLU A 65 7.71 13.69 -3.19
C GLU A 65 7.40 12.79 -2.01
N ASN A 66 6.80 13.32 -0.95
CA ASN A 66 6.39 12.53 0.22
C ASN A 66 5.33 11.49 -0.15
N LEU A 67 4.37 11.84 -1.01
CA LEU A 67 3.37 10.90 -1.50
C LEU A 67 4.00 9.76 -2.28
N LEU A 68 4.93 10.07 -3.18
CA LEU A 68 5.64 9.08 -3.98
C LEU A 68 6.51 8.17 -3.11
N LEU A 69 7.26 8.74 -2.17
CA LEU A 69 8.09 7.97 -1.24
C LEU A 69 7.25 7.09 -0.32
N SER A 70 6.11 7.57 0.14
CA SER A 70 5.18 6.76 0.95
C SER A 70 4.63 5.57 0.18
N SER A 71 4.34 5.75 -1.10
CA SER A 71 3.86 4.69 -1.98
C SER A 71 4.96 3.64 -2.24
N LEU A 72 6.19 4.09 -2.49
CA LEU A 72 7.33 3.19 -2.65
C LEU A 72 7.62 2.42 -1.36
N LYS A 73 7.58 3.10 -0.22
CA LYS A 73 7.75 2.47 1.09
C LYS A 73 6.68 1.40 1.34
N PHE A 74 5.43 1.70 1.01
CA PHE A 74 4.34 0.74 1.13
C PHE A 74 4.62 -0.54 0.32
N LEU A 75 5.01 -0.40 -0.94
CA LEU A 75 5.35 -1.53 -1.81
C LEU A 75 6.55 -2.32 -1.28
N SER A 76 7.57 -1.62 -0.79
CA SER A 76 8.77 -2.23 -0.22
C SER A 76 8.44 -3.02 1.05
N ASP A 77 7.61 -2.46 1.93
CA ASP A 77 7.18 -3.11 3.17
C ASP A 77 6.31 -4.34 2.87
N GLU A 78 5.41 -4.24 1.90
CA GLU A 78 4.57 -5.36 1.46
C GLU A 78 5.44 -6.53 0.96
N TYR A 79 6.42 -6.22 0.14
CA TYR A 79 7.36 -7.21 -0.38
C TYR A 79 8.19 -7.85 0.73
N LYS A 80 8.78 -7.02 1.59
CA LYS A 80 9.57 -7.48 2.74
C LYS A 80 8.74 -8.36 3.67
N ASN A 81 7.52 -7.95 4.01
CA ASN A 81 6.65 -8.72 4.89
C ASN A 81 6.25 -10.07 4.27
N SER A 82 6.05 -10.13 2.95
CA SER A 82 5.74 -11.38 2.27
C SER A 82 6.90 -12.38 2.33
N TRP A 83 8.12 -11.90 2.17
CA TRP A 83 9.33 -12.70 2.32
C TRP A 83 9.52 -13.19 3.76
N GLN A 84 9.35 -12.30 4.73
CA GLN A 84 9.54 -12.62 6.14
C GLN A 84 8.62 -13.75 6.59
N ARG A 85 7.36 -13.75 6.16
CA ARG A 85 6.41 -14.84 6.45
C ARG A 85 6.88 -16.18 5.92
N ILE A 86 7.52 -16.20 4.75
CA ILE A 86 8.07 -17.45 4.17
C ILE A 86 9.25 -17.94 4.99
N PHE A 87 10.16 -17.06 5.40
CA PHE A 87 11.33 -17.43 6.20
C PHE A 87 10.95 -17.91 7.60
N GLU A 88 9.90 -17.39 8.19
CA GLU A 88 9.42 -17.75 9.52
C GLU A 88 8.54 -19.02 9.53
N ASP A 89 8.17 -19.54 8.37
CA ASP A 89 7.37 -20.76 8.27
C ASP A 89 8.23 -22.01 8.53
N ASN A 90 8.11 -22.56 9.74
CA ASN A 90 8.86 -23.74 10.18
C ASN A 90 8.38 -25.05 9.50
N ASN A 91 7.23 -25.03 8.80
CA ASN A 91 6.70 -26.20 8.11
C ASN A 91 7.35 -26.40 6.71
N LEU A 92 8.15 -25.44 6.26
CA LEU A 92 8.83 -25.50 4.98
C LEU A 92 10.27 -25.97 5.15
N ASP A 93 10.66 -26.97 4.36
CA ASP A 93 12.06 -27.33 4.19
C ASP A 93 12.77 -26.29 3.29
N PRO A 94 14.11 -26.35 3.12
CA PRO A 94 14.84 -25.39 2.29
C PRO A 94 14.34 -25.31 0.85
N VAL A 95 14.01 -26.46 0.23
CA VAL A 95 13.48 -26.49 -1.13
C VAL A 95 12.09 -25.88 -1.21
N GLY A 96 11.23 -26.20 -0.24
CA GLY A 96 9.88 -25.62 -0.13
C GLY A 96 9.92 -24.12 0.06
N ARG A 97 10.89 -23.57 0.80
CA ARG A 97 11.09 -22.12 0.94
C ARG A 97 11.45 -21.46 -0.38
N VAL A 98 12.36 -22.03 -1.14
CA VAL A 98 12.74 -21.52 -2.46
C VAL A 98 11.54 -21.49 -3.39
N ILE A 99 10.74 -22.56 -3.44
CA ILE A 99 9.52 -22.63 -4.25
C ILE A 99 8.54 -21.55 -3.83
N LYS A 100 8.32 -21.38 -2.52
CA LYS A 100 7.41 -20.35 -1.99
C LYS A 100 7.86 -18.93 -2.31
N ILE A 101 9.14 -18.66 -2.28
CA ILE A 101 9.70 -17.36 -2.67
C ILE A 101 9.39 -17.08 -4.14
N ILE A 102 9.64 -18.04 -5.02
CA ILE A 102 9.36 -17.89 -6.45
C ILE A 102 7.87 -17.67 -6.68
N GLU A 103 7.01 -18.48 -6.08
CA GLU A 103 5.56 -18.31 -6.18
C GLU A 103 5.11 -16.94 -5.67
N ASN A 104 5.69 -16.46 -4.58
CA ASN A 104 5.38 -15.15 -4.00
C ASN A 104 5.76 -14.01 -4.94
N ASP A 105 6.95 -14.07 -5.53
CA ASP A 105 7.43 -13.03 -6.45
C ASP A 105 6.53 -12.89 -7.69
N PHE A 106 5.88 -13.96 -8.11
CA PHE A 106 4.94 -13.96 -9.23
C PHE A 106 3.47 -13.91 -8.81
N SER A 107 3.17 -13.76 -7.51
CA SER A 107 1.79 -13.63 -7.06
C SER A 107 1.18 -12.30 -7.51
N GLY A 108 -0.12 -12.31 -7.83
CA GLY A 108 -0.84 -11.11 -8.25
C GLY A 108 -0.90 -10.00 -7.18
N LYS A 109 -0.67 -10.34 -5.93
CA LYS A 109 -0.58 -9.37 -4.83
C LYS A 109 0.71 -8.55 -4.88
N ILE A 110 1.84 -9.19 -5.19
CA ILE A 110 3.17 -8.58 -5.19
C ILE A 110 3.53 -8.03 -6.58
N ALA A 111 3.22 -8.77 -7.63
CA ALA A 111 3.68 -8.51 -8.99
C ALA A 111 2.51 -8.29 -9.98
N ASN A 112 1.50 -7.51 -9.59
CA ASN A 112 0.49 -7.12 -10.56
C ASN A 112 1.02 -6.02 -11.50
N ARG A 113 0.34 -5.82 -12.63
CA ARG A 113 0.76 -4.89 -13.67
C ARG A 113 1.06 -3.48 -13.15
N ASN A 114 0.20 -2.96 -12.29
CA ASN A 114 0.34 -1.62 -11.75
C ASN A 114 1.55 -1.49 -10.83
N LYS A 115 1.76 -2.46 -9.95
CA LYS A 115 2.91 -2.49 -9.04
C LYS A 115 4.23 -2.62 -9.77
N ILE A 116 4.28 -3.47 -10.80
CA ILE A 116 5.47 -3.61 -11.65
C ILE A 116 5.78 -2.28 -12.33
N ALA A 117 4.78 -1.60 -12.88
CA ALA A 117 4.95 -0.30 -13.52
C ALA A 117 5.52 0.75 -12.54
N VAL A 118 5.04 0.76 -11.30
CA VAL A 118 5.57 1.65 -10.25
C VAL A 118 7.03 1.33 -9.92
N TRP A 119 7.35 0.05 -9.71
CA TRP A 119 8.72 -0.37 -9.45
C TRP A 119 9.68 0.06 -10.56
N VAL A 120 9.30 -0.16 -11.81
CA VAL A 120 10.10 0.23 -12.98
C VAL A 120 10.28 1.75 -13.04
N SER A 121 9.28 2.53 -12.64
CA SER A 121 9.32 4.00 -12.67
C SER A 121 10.35 4.60 -11.72
N PHE A 122 10.76 3.87 -10.68
CA PHE A 122 11.75 4.32 -9.69
C PHE A 122 13.20 3.92 -10.04
N TYR A 123 13.39 3.19 -11.11
CA TYR A 123 14.75 2.79 -11.56
C TYR A 123 15.35 3.83 -12.52
#